data_b9907151a4544a0df9d1e49b0daf0399
#
_entry.id   b9907151a4544a0df9d1e49b0daf0399
#
_cell.length_a   1.000
_cell.length_b   1.000
_cell.length_c   1.000
_cell.angle_alpha   90.00
_cell.angle_beta   90.00
_cell.angle_gamma   90.00
#
_symmetry.space_group_name_H-M   'P 1'
#
loop_
_entity.id
_entity.type
_entity.pdbx_description
1 polymer ?
#
loop_
_entity_poly.entity_id
_entity_poly.type
_entity_poly.pdbx_seq_one_letter_code
_entity_poly.pdbx_strand_id
1 'polypeptide(L)'
;MRGPAVLPGPHSPAGVPAMRTPKEEFDAIVLTVVHRLEERWSSELGLIEFAVEETPIMPDDWDAATVPLASLVRGTGGTPTKLVLFRRPIELRCESRSELSAMVLTVLVEQVSELLGRAPEEIDPRYDAG
;
A
#
# COMPACT_ATOMS: atom_id res chain seq x y z
N MET A 1 15.59 -20.82 2.90
CA MET A 1 16.09 -20.55 2.90
C MET A 1 16.17 -20.45 2.78
N ARG A 2 15.62 -20.25 2.68
CA ARG A 2 16.01 -19.91 2.53
C ARG A 2 16.75 -19.63 2.75
N GLY A 3 16.81 -19.74 2.58
CA GLY A 3 17.79 -19.44 2.78
C GLY A 3 18.10 -18.82 2.91
N PRO A 4 18.22 -19.25 3.18
CA PRO A 4 18.24 -18.10 3.66
C PRO A 4 18.47 -17.15 2.81
N ALA A 5 17.51 -16.71 2.57
CA ALA A 5 17.73 -15.60 1.74
C ALA A 5 18.98 -14.90 2.19
N VAL A 6 19.82 -14.67 1.30
CA VAL A 6 21.00 -13.90 1.62
C VAL A 6 20.54 -12.48 1.84
N LEU A 7 20.69 -12.04 3.06
CA LEU A 7 20.32 -10.68 3.35
C LEU A 7 21.37 -9.73 2.81
N PRO A 8 20.95 -8.63 2.21
CA PRO A 8 21.89 -7.56 1.92
C PRO A 8 22.43 -7.09 3.25
N GLY A 9 23.69 -6.89 3.29
CA GLY A 9 24.32 -6.48 4.54
C GLY A 9 25.77 -6.22 4.31
N PRO A 10 26.57 -6.42 5.36
CA PRO A 10 27.99 -6.08 5.25
C PRO A 10 28.72 -6.81 4.16
N HIS A 11 28.15 -7.89 3.65
CA HIS A 11 28.79 -8.65 2.59
C HIS A 11 28.48 -8.11 1.20
N SER A 12 27.53 -7.21 1.06
CA SER A 12 27.26 -6.61 -0.23
C SER A 12 28.36 -5.65 -0.60
N PRO A 13 28.88 -5.70 -1.83
CA PRO A 13 29.87 -4.74 -2.25
C PRO A 13 29.34 -3.31 -2.15
N ALA A 14 30.21 -2.40 -1.76
CA ALA A 14 29.84 -1.00 -1.67
C ALA A 14 29.38 -0.51 -3.04
N GLY A 15 28.28 0.21 -3.06
CA GLY A 15 27.73 0.77 -4.28
C GLY A 15 26.86 -0.17 -5.10
N VAL A 16 26.72 -1.42 -4.67
CA VAL A 16 25.83 -2.38 -5.35
C VAL A 16 24.53 -2.44 -4.56
N PRO A 17 23.41 -1.95 -5.12
CA PRO A 17 22.15 -2.00 -4.40
C PRO A 17 21.68 -3.44 -4.24
N ALA A 18 21.02 -3.70 -3.12
CA ALA A 18 20.40 -4.98 -2.89
C ALA A 18 19.25 -5.17 -3.87
N MET A 19 19.16 -6.38 -4.41
CA MET A 19 18.03 -6.73 -5.28
C MET A 19 16.83 -7.07 -4.42
N ARG A 20 15.68 -6.52 -4.78
CA ARG A 20 14.43 -6.80 -4.09
C ARG A 20 13.51 -7.58 -5.01
N THR A 21 12.73 -8.49 -4.43
CA THR A 21 11.65 -9.12 -5.16
C THR A 21 10.55 -8.08 -5.42
N PRO A 22 9.67 -8.31 -6.40
CA PRO A 22 8.54 -7.40 -6.60
C PRO A 22 7.70 -7.21 -5.34
N LYS A 23 7.50 -8.27 -4.56
CA LYS A 23 6.74 -8.17 -3.32
C LYS A 23 7.46 -7.27 -2.31
N GLU A 24 8.77 -7.45 -2.15
CA GLU A 24 9.55 -6.63 -1.24
C GLU A 24 9.56 -5.16 -1.66
N GLU A 25 9.66 -4.92 -2.97
CA GLU A 25 9.62 -3.56 -3.49
C GLU A 25 8.27 -2.90 -3.23
N PHE A 26 7.19 -3.65 -3.45
CA PHE A 26 5.84 -3.16 -3.19
C PHE A 26 5.67 -2.82 -1.71
N ASP A 27 6.07 -3.74 -0.84
CA ASP A 27 5.95 -3.54 0.61
C ASP A 27 6.73 -2.32 1.07
N ALA A 28 7.92 -2.09 0.52
CA ALA A 28 8.74 -0.93 0.87
C ALA A 28 8.06 0.37 0.46
N ILE A 29 7.44 0.39 -0.71
CA ILE A 29 6.70 1.56 -1.18
C ILE A 29 5.52 1.85 -0.25
N VAL A 30 4.76 0.82 0.10
CA VAL A 30 3.61 0.96 1.00
C VAL A 30 4.05 1.52 2.34
N LEU A 31 5.13 0.97 2.92
CA LEU A 31 5.62 1.44 4.22
C LEU A 31 6.00 2.92 4.16
N THR A 32 6.63 3.36 3.09
CA THR A 32 7.01 4.76 2.94
C THR A 32 5.79 5.67 2.97
N VAL A 33 4.75 5.29 2.23
CA VAL A 33 3.52 6.10 2.19
C VAL A 33 2.79 6.05 3.52
N VAL A 34 2.70 4.88 4.14
CA VAL A 34 2.03 4.72 5.43
C VAL A 34 2.70 5.57 6.51
N HIS A 35 4.04 5.56 6.57
CA HIS A 35 4.76 6.39 7.54
C HIS A 35 4.42 7.86 7.36
N ARG A 36 4.36 8.32 6.13
CA ARG A 36 4.03 9.70 5.83
C ARG A 36 2.61 10.04 6.29
N LEU A 37 1.66 9.15 6.05
CA LEU A 37 0.28 9.36 6.49
C LEU A 37 0.17 9.36 8.01
N GLU A 38 0.89 8.47 8.68
CA GLU A 38 0.89 8.41 10.13
C GLU A 38 1.48 9.66 10.77
N GLU A 39 2.55 10.20 10.17
CA GLU A 39 3.14 11.44 10.69
C GLU A 39 2.14 12.59 10.68
N ARG A 40 1.25 12.62 9.69
CA ARG A 40 0.32 13.72 9.53
C ARG A 40 -1.02 13.47 10.22
N TRP A 41 -1.46 12.22 10.29
CA TRP A 41 -2.84 11.90 10.64
C TRP A 41 -3.00 10.88 11.76
N SER A 42 -1.94 10.58 12.51
CA SER A 42 -2.02 9.52 13.52
C SER A 42 -3.16 9.73 14.51
N SER A 43 -3.40 10.97 14.93
CA SER A 43 -4.47 11.26 15.89
C SER A 43 -5.86 10.94 15.33
N GLU A 44 -6.09 11.29 14.06
CA GLU A 44 -7.39 11.06 13.45
C GLU A 44 -7.57 9.65 12.98
N LEU A 45 -6.48 8.96 12.62
CA LEU A 45 -6.57 7.58 12.16
C LEU A 45 -6.95 6.61 13.27
N GLY A 46 -6.50 6.88 14.50
CA GLY A 46 -6.81 6.00 15.62
C GLY A 46 -6.25 4.60 15.41
N LEU A 47 -7.01 3.60 15.81
CA LEU A 47 -6.61 2.20 15.64
C LEU A 47 -6.85 1.77 14.20
N ILE A 48 -5.76 1.63 13.45
CA ILE A 48 -5.83 1.21 12.06
C ILE A 48 -4.70 0.22 11.76
N GLU A 49 -5.02 -0.81 11.00
CA GLU A 49 -4.03 -1.76 10.47
C GLU A 49 -3.92 -1.56 8.98
N PHE A 50 -2.70 -1.43 8.50
CA PHE A 50 -2.40 -1.44 7.06
C PHE A 50 -1.84 -2.79 6.70
N ALA A 51 -2.36 -3.40 5.65
CA ALA A 51 -1.92 -4.73 5.23
C ALA A 51 -1.82 -4.80 3.71
N VAL A 52 -1.05 -5.74 3.23
CA VAL A 52 -0.91 -6.02 1.80
C VAL A 52 -1.25 -7.49 1.58
N GLU A 53 -2.14 -7.74 0.63
CA GLU A 53 -2.47 -9.10 0.21
C GLU A 53 -2.24 -9.20 -1.29
N GLU A 54 -2.09 -10.42 -1.79
CA GLU A 54 -1.77 -10.61 -3.21
C GLU A 54 -2.95 -10.25 -4.09
N THR A 55 -4.11 -10.84 -3.82
CA THR A 55 -5.33 -10.64 -4.61
C THR A 55 -6.54 -10.69 -3.68
N PRO A 56 -7.60 -9.96 -4.04
CA PRO A 56 -8.85 -10.11 -3.28
C PRO A 56 -9.50 -11.46 -3.58
N ILE A 57 -10.32 -11.93 -2.63
CA ILE A 57 -11.15 -13.09 -2.85
C ILE A 57 -12.39 -12.62 -3.59
N MET A 58 -12.59 -13.16 -4.80
CA MET A 58 -13.67 -12.72 -5.66
C MET A 58 -14.62 -13.87 -5.96
N PRO A 59 -15.91 -13.60 -6.11
CA PRO A 59 -16.84 -14.61 -6.63
C PRO A 59 -16.47 -15.01 -8.05
N ASP A 60 -16.80 -16.24 -8.45
CA ASP A 60 -16.45 -16.75 -9.76
C ASP A 60 -17.02 -15.91 -10.91
N ASP A 61 -18.16 -15.28 -10.67
CA ASP A 61 -18.84 -14.47 -11.69
C ASP A 61 -18.43 -12.99 -11.66
N TRP A 62 -17.42 -12.66 -10.91
CA TRP A 62 -16.99 -11.27 -10.80
C TRP A 62 -16.26 -10.82 -12.07
N ASP A 63 -16.60 -9.61 -12.50
CA ASP A 63 -15.97 -9.02 -13.69
C ASP A 63 -14.53 -8.61 -13.35
N ALA A 64 -13.56 -9.17 -14.06
CA ALA A 64 -12.15 -8.87 -13.84
C ALA A 64 -11.80 -7.40 -14.01
N ALA A 65 -12.58 -6.66 -14.82
CA ALA A 65 -12.34 -5.24 -15.03
C ALA A 65 -12.64 -4.40 -13.78
N THR A 66 -13.37 -4.96 -12.82
CA THR A 66 -13.75 -4.25 -11.61
C THR A 66 -13.06 -4.79 -10.37
N VAL A 67 -11.93 -5.50 -10.53
CA VAL A 67 -11.19 -6.01 -9.38
C VAL A 67 -10.72 -4.84 -8.52
N PRO A 68 -11.03 -4.86 -7.22
CA PRO A 68 -10.66 -3.74 -6.36
C PRO A 68 -9.15 -3.67 -6.14
N LEU A 69 -8.66 -2.47 -5.94
CA LEU A 69 -7.25 -2.22 -5.61
C LEU A 69 -7.01 -2.23 -4.11
N ALA A 70 -8.05 -2.00 -3.33
CA ALA A 70 -7.96 -1.93 -1.88
C ALA A 70 -9.29 -2.30 -1.24
N SER A 71 -9.22 -2.58 0.05
CA SER A 71 -10.41 -2.87 0.86
C SER A 71 -10.29 -2.12 2.17
N LEU A 72 -11.37 -1.46 2.60
CA LEU A 72 -11.42 -0.74 3.86
C LEU A 72 -12.55 -1.32 4.69
N VAL A 73 -12.19 -1.89 5.84
CA VAL A 73 -13.17 -2.45 6.78
C VAL A 73 -13.06 -1.64 8.06
N ARG A 74 -14.12 -0.89 8.38
CA ARG A 74 -14.12 -0.06 9.57
C ARG A 74 -14.21 -0.90 10.82
N GLY A 75 -13.40 -0.57 11.81
CA GLY A 75 -13.42 -1.25 13.09
C GLY A 75 -14.58 -0.78 13.95
N THR A 76 -14.92 -1.57 14.94
CA THR A 76 -15.95 -1.24 15.93
C THR A 76 -15.45 -1.65 17.29
N GLY A 77 -15.76 -0.84 18.30
CA GLY A 77 -15.30 -1.12 19.66
C GLY A 77 -13.78 -1.17 19.71
N GLY A 78 -13.22 -2.27 20.20
CA GLY A 78 -11.79 -2.45 20.28
C GLY A 78 -11.14 -3.02 19.03
N THR A 79 -11.94 -3.32 18.00
CA THR A 79 -11.42 -3.90 16.76
C THR A 79 -10.87 -2.77 15.87
N PRO A 80 -9.62 -2.87 15.40
CA PRO A 80 -9.08 -1.81 14.55
C PRO A 80 -9.72 -1.79 13.18
N THR A 81 -9.73 -0.61 12.56
CA THR A 81 -10.05 -0.47 11.15
C THR A 81 -8.93 -1.14 10.36
N LYS A 82 -9.28 -1.84 9.30
CA LYS A 82 -8.29 -2.54 8.48
C LYS A 82 -8.34 -2.03 7.05
N LEU A 83 -7.20 -1.58 6.56
CA LEU A 83 -7.04 -1.12 5.19
C LEU A 83 -6.07 -2.06 4.49
N VAL A 84 -6.53 -2.74 3.46
CA VAL A 84 -5.74 -3.74 2.73
C VAL A 84 -5.51 -3.25 1.32
N LEU A 85 -4.27 -3.32 0.84
CA LEU A 85 -3.93 -3.09 -0.56
C LEU A 85 -3.72 -4.43 -1.24
N PHE A 86 -4.20 -4.55 -2.47
CA PHE A 86 -4.05 -5.78 -3.24
C PHE A 86 -2.93 -5.58 -4.26
N ARG A 87 -1.80 -6.25 -4.01
CA ARG A 87 -0.56 -6.03 -4.76
C ARG A 87 -0.70 -6.31 -6.25
N ARG A 88 -1.26 -7.47 -6.60
CA ARG A 88 -1.31 -7.87 -8.01
C ARG A 88 -2.19 -6.96 -8.86
N PRO A 89 -3.41 -6.62 -8.45
CA PRO A 89 -4.22 -5.67 -9.23
C PRO A 89 -3.55 -4.32 -9.40
N ILE A 90 -2.87 -3.83 -8.37
CA ILE A 90 -2.18 -2.55 -8.46
C ILE A 90 -1.01 -2.65 -9.43
N GLU A 91 -0.19 -3.69 -9.31
CA GLU A 91 0.98 -3.89 -10.18
C GLU A 91 0.59 -4.00 -11.65
N LEU A 92 -0.54 -4.65 -11.91
CA LEU A 92 -1.01 -4.84 -13.30
C LEU A 92 -1.38 -3.52 -13.99
N ARG A 93 -1.58 -2.47 -13.23
CA ARG A 93 -1.93 -1.15 -13.78
C ARG A 93 -0.70 -0.26 -13.95
N CYS A 94 0.48 -0.75 -13.61
CA CYS A 94 1.70 0.06 -13.60
C CYS A 94 2.77 -0.59 -14.45
N GLU A 95 3.56 0.25 -15.14
CA GLU A 95 4.63 -0.24 -16.01
C GLU A 95 6.02 0.12 -15.47
N SER A 96 6.09 0.91 -14.40
CA SER A 96 7.36 1.33 -13.84
C SER A 96 7.24 1.46 -12.32
N ARG A 97 8.39 1.50 -11.65
CA ARG A 97 8.42 1.72 -10.21
C ARG A 97 7.84 3.09 -9.85
N SER A 98 8.11 4.07 -10.69
CA SER A 98 7.58 5.42 -10.48
C SER A 98 6.06 5.43 -10.52
N GLU A 99 5.47 4.73 -11.50
CA GLU A 99 4.02 4.61 -11.58
C GLU A 99 3.45 3.84 -10.39
N LEU A 100 4.16 2.79 -9.98
CA LEU A 100 3.73 1.99 -8.84
C LEU A 100 3.68 2.85 -7.57
N SER A 101 4.72 3.64 -7.33
CA SER A 101 4.78 4.53 -6.18
C SER A 101 3.63 5.54 -6.19
N ALA A 102 3.38 6.13 -7.35
CA ALA A 102 2.28 7.09 -7.50
C ALA A 102 0.92 6.43 -7.29
N MET A 103 0.75 5.22 -7.81
CA MET A 103 -0.53 4.50 -7.64
C MET A 103 -0.78 4.12 -6.19
N VAL A 104 0.24 3.63 -5.49
CA VAL A 104 0.11 3.29 -4.07
C VAL A 104 -0.27 4.54 -3.27
N LEU A 105 0.38 5.67 -3.53
CA LEU A 105 0.03 6.93 -2.87
C LEU A 105 -1.44 7.27 -3.13
N THR A 106 -1.85 7.23 -4.39
CA THR A 106 -3.22 7.58 -4.78
C THR A 106 -4.24 6.69 -4.07
N VAL A 107 -4.02 5.38 -4.09
CA VAL A 107 -4.97 4.44 -3.50
C VAL A 107 -5.05 4.63 -1.99
N LEU A 108 -3.91 4.75 -1.32
CA LEU A 108 -3.91 4.94 0.14
C LEU A 108 -4.56 6.26 0.53
N VAL A 109 -4.24 7.34 -0.18
CA VAL A 109 -4.82 8.65 0.12
C VAL A 109 -6.33 8.63 -0.06
N GLU A 110 -6.82 7.98 -1.13
CA GLU A 110 -8.25 7.90 -1.35
C GLU A 110 -8.97 7.11 -0.27
N GLN A 111 -8.36 6.02 0.22
CA GLN A 111 -8.95 5.24 1.30
C GLN A 111 -8.97 6.02 2.61
N VAL A 112 -7.89 6.72 2.94
CA VAL A 112 -7.83 7.54 4.15
C VAL A 112 -8.79 8.71 4.04
N SER A 113 -8.91 9.30 2.87
CA SER A 113 -9.87 10.37 2.59
C SER A 113 -11.30 9.91 2.92
N GLU A 114 -11.65 8.72 2.44
CA GLU A 114 -12.97 8.15 2.73
C GLU A 114 -13.15 7.90 4.22
N LEU A 115 -12.14 7.35 4.87
CA LEU A 115 -12.20 7.04 6.29
C LEU A 115 -12.38 8.29 7.14
N LEU A 116 -11.66 9.35 6.84
CA LEU A 116 -11.66 10.56 7.65
C LEU A 116 -12.70 11.60 7.20
N GLY A 117 -13.33 11.41 6.05
CA GLY A 117 -14.29 12.37 5.51
C GLY A 117 -13.63 13.68 5.11
N ARG A 118 -12.41 13.62 4.61
CA ARG A 118 -11.66 14.80 4.17
C ARG A 118 -11.28 14.66 2.71
N ALA A 119 -11.06 15.78 2.03
CA ALA A 119 -10.64 15.74 0.63
C ALA A 119 -9.27 15.09 0.50
N PRO A 120 -9.03 14.33 -0.59
CA PRO A 120 -7.73 13.68 -0.78
C PRO A 120 -6.56 14.66 -0.74
N GLU A 121 -6.73 15.85 -1.27
CA GLU A 121 -5.67 16.88 -1.30
C GLU A 121 -5.31 17.34 0.11
N GLU A 122 -6.25 17.27 1.05
CA GLU A 122 -5.98 17.55 2.44
C GLU A 122 -5.18 16.43 3.11
N ILE A 123 -5.43 15.19 2.67
CA ILE A 123 -4.73 14.04 3.24
C ILE A 123 -3.25 14.10 2.90
N ASP A 124 -2.92 14.37 1.63
CA ASP A 124 -1.53 14.52 1.21
C ASP A 124 -1.48 15.48 0.03
N PRO A 125 -0.70 16.59 0.15
CA PRO A 125 -0.60 17.55 -0.95
C PRO A 125 0.02 17.00 -2.23
N ARG A 126 0.67 15.82 -2.17
CA ARG A 126 1.20 15.18 -3.37
C ARG A 126 0.13 14.45 -4.17
N TYR A 127 -1.07 14.33 -3.63
CA TYR A 127 -2.15 13.62 -4.32
C TYR A 127 -2.50 14.33 -5.62
N ASP A 128 -2.67 13.55 -6.69
CA ASP A 128 -3.06 14.05 -8.00
C ASP A 128 -4.14 13.13 -8.54
N ALA A 129 -5.34 13.67 -8.67
CA ALA A 129 -6.51 12.91 -9.14
C ALA A 129 -6.48 12.68 -10.65
N GLY A 130 -5.68 13.44 -11.37
CA GLY A 130 -5.57 13.34 -12.81
C GLY A 130 -4.47 12.40 -13.25
#